data_ae9c6cdcb641f31416df73877ac15f86
#
_entry.id   ae9c6cdcb641f31416df73877ac15f86
#
_cell.length_a   1.000
_cell.length_b   1.000
_cell.length_c   1.000
_cell.angle_alpha   90.00
_cell.angle_beta   90.00
_cell.angle_gamma   90.00
#
_symmetry.space_group_name_H-M   'P 1'
#
loop_
_entity.id
_entity.type
_entity.pdbx_description
1 polymer ?
#
loop_
_entity_poly.entity_id
_entity_poly.type
_entity_poly.pdbx_seq_one_letter_code
_entity_poly.pdbx_strand_id
1 'polypeptide(L)'
;VLQWLFFQTSGIGPMQGQSNVFLEYFPEKLPSVIKRYQNECIRLYRVLNKQLEDKEYICGDISIADFATFPWVNLYKWAGLEITDFSNIKNWLQRCNERPAFIKGLENPIWKNNKQEDIRIGKKMIGGG
;
A
#
# COMPACT_ATOMS: atom_id res chain seq x y z
N VAL A 1 4.84 10.42 15.32
CA VAL A 1 5.11 10.50 13.87
C VAL A 1 6.16 9.48 13.45
N LEU A 2 7.39 9.52 13.98
CA LEU A 2 8.48 8.63 13.57
C LEU A 2 8.14 7.14 13.71
N GLN A 3 7.49 6.72 14.79
CA GLN A 3 7.05 5.34 14.97
C GLN A 3 6.20 4.85 13.78
N TRP A 4 5.27 5.65 13.32
CA TRP A 4 4.37 5.31 12.22
C TRP A 4 5.04 5.40 10.85
N LEU A 5 5.99 6.30 10.70
CA LEU A 5 6.85 6.34 9.51
C LEU A 5 7.67 5.05 9.41
N PHE A 6 8.30 4.60 10.50
CA PHE A 6 9.02 3.33 10.54
C PHE A 6 8.10 2.12 10.37
N PHE A 7 6.90 2.14 10.93
CA PHE A 7 5.91 1.09 10.72
C PHE A 7 5.57 0.91 9.23
N GLN A 8 5.41 2.01 8.50
CA GLN A 8 5.22 1.95 7.05
C GLN A 8 6.48 1.42 6.34
N THR A 9 7.64 2.00 6.62
CA THR A 9 8.90 1.72 5.91
C THR A 9 9.42 0.30 6.15
N SER A 10 9.21 -0.24 7.35
CA SER A 10 9.66 -1.60 7.72
C SER A 10 8.59 -2.67 7.55
N GLY A 11 7.33 -2.29 7.49
CA GLY A 11 6.20 -3.22 7.48
C GLY A 11 5.35 -3.12 6.22
N ILE A 12 4.48 -2.11 6.13
CA ILE A 12 3.49 -2.00 5.04
C ILE A 12 4.17 -2.02 3.67
N GLY A 13 5.13 -1.14 3.44
CA GLY A 13 5.81 -1.03 2.16
C GLY A 13 6.44 -2.34 1.71
N PRO A 14 7.38 -2.93 2.48
CA PRO A 14 8.02 -4.18 2.11
C PRO A 14 7.07 -5.36 1.94
N MET A 15 6.12 -5.56 2.85
CA MET A 15 5.23 -6.72 2.80
C MET A 15 4.21 -6.61 1.68
N GLN A 16 3.64 -5.43 1.47
CA GLN A 16 2.71 -5.18 0.36
C GLN A 16 3.45 -5.24 -0.98
N GLY A 17 4.68 -4.73 -1.05
CA GLY A 17 5.53 -4.85 -2.23
C GLY A 17 5.79 -6.31 -2.61
N GLN A 18 6.13 -7.17 -1.66
CA GLN A 18 6.31 -8.59 -1.90
C GLN A 18 5.00 -9.28 -2.30
N SER A 19 3.88 -8.93 -1.67
CA SER A 19 2.57 -9.46 -2.09
C SER A 19 2.28 -9.13 -3.55
N ASN A 20 2.52 -7.90 -3.97
CA ASN A 20 2.37 -7.47 -5.35
C ASN A 20 3.31 -8.23 -6.30
N VAL A 21 4.60 -8.36 -5.92
CA VAL A 21 5.60 -9.08 -6.71
C VAL A 21 5.18 -10.52 -6.99
N PHE A 22 4.83 -11.28 -5.97
CA PHE A 22 4.46 -12.69 -6.13
C PHE A 22 3.10 -12.88 -6.80
N LEU A 23 2.19 -11.90 -6.66
CA LEU A 23 0.90 -11.95 -7.32
C LEU A 23 0.98 -11.64 -8.82
N GLU A 24 1.73 -10.59 -9.21
CA GLU A 24 1.68 -10.03 -10.56
C GLU A 24 2.96 -10.29 -11.39
N TYR A 25 4.15 -10.26 -10.78
CA TYR A 25 5.40 -10.21 -11.51
C TYR A 25 6.22 -11.50 -11.48
N PHE A 26 6.17 -12.25 -10.40
CA PHE A 26 6.99 -13.46 -10.24
C PHE A 26 6.61 -14.49 -11.30
N PRO A 27 7.61 -15.16 -11.97
CA PRO A 27 7.34 -16.09 -13.07
C PRO A 27 6.46 -17.27 -12.68
N GLU A 28 6.69 -17.81 -11.47
CA GLU A 28 5.93 -18.93 -10.93
C GLU A 28 4.78 -18.43 -10.05
N LYS A 29 3.62 -19.04 -10.19
CA LYS A 29 2.50 -18.81 -9.27
C LYS A 29 2.66 -19.71 -8.05
N LEU A 30 3.01 -19.10 -6.92
CA LEU A 30 3.24 -19.77 -5.65
C LEU A 30 2.15 -19.38 -4.64
N PRO A 31 1.00 -20.08 -4.61
CA PRO A 31 -0.16 -19.68 -3.80
C PRO A 31 0.16 -19.55 -2.30
N SER A 32 1.02 -20.41 -1.77
CA SER A 32 1.44 -20.36 -0.36
C SER A 32 2.23 -19.09 -0.02
N VAL A 33 3.09 -18.65 -0.93
CA VAL A 33 3.89 -17.43 -0.77
C VAL A 33 2.99 -16.19 -0.88
N ILE A 34 2.13 -16.14 -1.89
CA ILE A 34 1.14 -15.06 -2.07
C ILE A 34 0.31 -14.92 -0.79
N LYS A 35 -0.26 -16.03 -0.32
CA LYS A 35 -1.07 -16.04 0.90
C LYS A 35 -0.28 -15.58 2.13
N ARG A 36 0.98 -15.98 2.26
CA ARG A 36 1.87 -15.56 3.36
C ARG A 36 1.98 -14.05 3.43
N TYR A 37 2.28 -13.38 2.31
CA TYR A 37 2.44 -11.93 2.28
C TYR A 37 1.11 -11.18 2.39
N GLN A 38 0.04 -11.67 1.77
CA GLN A 38 -1.30 -11.09 1.93
C GLN A 38 -1.77 -11.13 3.38
N ASN A 39 -1.58 -12.26 4.08
CA ASN A 39 -1.93 -12.38 5.49
C ASN A 39 -1.16 -11.40 6.37
N GLU A 40 0.13 -11.20 6.10
CA GLU A 40 0.92 -10.21 6.82
C GLU A 40 0.46 -8.78 6.55
N CYS A 41 0.14 -8.44 5.30
CA CYS A 41 -0.45 -7.13 4.97
C CYS A 41 -1.77 -6.90 5.72
N ILE A 42 -2.64 -7.90 5.78
CA ILE A 42 -3.91 -7.81 6.52
C ILE A 42 -3.64 -7.60 8.00
N ARG A 43 -2.66 -8.28 8.58
CA ARG A 43 -2.26 -8.06 9.97
C ARG A 43 -1.81 -6.62 10.21
N LEU A 44 -0.96 -6.08 9.34
CA LEU A 44 -0.51 -4.69 9.41
C LEU A 44 -1.65 -3.70 9.23
N TYR A 45 -2.58 -3.99 8.32
CA TYR A 45 -3.78 -3.16 8.13
C TYR A 45 -4.70 -3.15 9.35
N ARG A 46 -4.82 -4.26 10.08
CA ARG A 46 -5.55 -4.26 11.36
C ARG A 46 -4.92 -3.30 12.36
N VAL A 47 -3.59 -3.29 12.45
CA VAL A 47 -2.85 -2.36 13.34
C VAL A 47 -3.09 -0.92 12.92
N LEU A 48 -2.98 -0.61 11.62
CA LEU A 48 -3.24 0.72 11.09
C LEU A 48 -4.70 1.15 11.31
N ASN A 49 -5.65 0.25 11.05
CA ASN A 49 -7.07 0.53 11.23
C ASN A 49 -7.42 0.85 12.68
N LYS A 50 -6.80 0.13 13.63
CA LYS A 50 -6.94 0.42 15.06
C LYS A 50 -6.31 1.76 15.43
N GLN A 51 -5.16 2.08 14.87
CA GLN A 51 -4.50 3.37 15.11
C GLN A 51 -5.33 4.56 14.65
N LEU A 52 -6.09 4.39 13.57
CA LEU A 52 -6.97 5.41 13.00
C LEU A 52 -8.32 5.53 13.74
N GLU A 53 -8.57 4.69 14.75
CA GLU A 53 -9.79 4.78 15.57
C GLU A 53 -9.83 6.14 16.26
N ASP A 54 -10.93 6.85 16.12
CA ASP A 54 -11.16 8.20 16.66
C ASP A 54 -10.13 9.27 16.22
N LYS A 55 -9.46 9.06 15.07
CA LYS A 55 -8.48 9.99 14.52
C LYS A 55 -8.77 10.30 13.06
N GLU A 56 -8.50 11.52 12.66
CA GLU A 56 -8.58 11.92 11.25
C GLU A 56 -7.38 11.43 10.44
N TYR A 57 -6.20 11.47 11.05
CA TYR A 57 -4.92 11.04 10.47
C TYR A 57 -4.16 10.13 11.43
N ILE A 58 -3.13 9.44 10.93
CA ILE A 58 -2.41 8.39 11.67
C ILE A 58 -1.91 8.88 13.05
N CYS A 59 -1.46 10.12 13.14
CA CYS A 59 -0.94 10.71 14.37
C CYS A 59 -1.90 11.74 15.01
N GLY A 60 -3.17 11.76 14.61
CA GLY A 60 -4.15 12.78 14.96
C GLY A 60 -4.18 13.88 13.92
N ASP A 61 -3.17 14.74 13.90
CA ASP A 61 -2.93 15.71 12.84
C ASP A 61 -2.20 15.08 11.67
N ILE A 62 -2.38 15.68 10.47
CA ILE A 62 -1.70 15.24 9.25
C ILE A 62 -0.18 15.36 9.39
N SER A 63 0.55 14.33 8.96
CA SER A 63 1.99 14.27 9.10
C SER A 63 2.65 13.50 7.95
N ILE A 64 3.99 13.45 7.97
CA ILE A 64 4.76 12.65 7.02
C ILE A 64 4.41 11.16 7.09
N ALA A 65 3.87 10.66 8.20
CA ALA A 65 3.39 9.29 8.32
C ALA A 65 2.23 9.01 7.36
N ASP A 66 1.31 9.98 7.20
CA ASP A 66 0.20 9.88 6.26
C ASP A 66 0.70 9.93 4.81
N PHE A 67 1.59 10.87 4.50
CA PHE A 67 2.16 10.99 3.16
C PHE A 67 2.97 9.75 2.73
N ALA A 68 3.69 9.13 3.65
CA ALA A 68 4.45 7.91 3.37
C ALA A 68 3.55 6.68 3.25
N THR A 69 2.49 6.58 4.05
CA THR A 69 1.62 5.40 4.13
C THR A 69 0.55 5.39 3.03
N PHE A 70 0.02 6.55 2.69
CA PHE A 70 -1.10 6.69 1.75
C PHE A 70 -0.84 6.05 0.38
N PRO A 71 0.29 6.30 -0.32
CA PRO A 71 0.51 5.74 -1.64
C PRO A 71 0.46 4.21 -1.65
N TRP A 72 1.00 3.60 -0.61
CA TRP A 72 1.00 2.15 -0.46
C TRP A 72 -0.42 1.60 -0.22
N VAL A 73 -1.11 2.13 0.77
CA VAL A 73 -2.45 1.65 1.12
C VAL A 73 -3.46 1.95 0.01
N ASN A 74 -3.31 3.05 -0.71
CA ASN A 74 -4.16 3.40 -1.85
C ASN A 74 -4.05 2.38 -3.00
N LEU A 75 -2.92 1.67 -3.10
CA LEU A 75 -2.67 0.62 -4.09
C LEU A 75 -2.96 -0.80 -3.57
N TYR A 76 -3.78 -0.96 -2.53
CA TYR A 76 -4.06 -2.25 -1.90
C TYR A 76 -4.50 -3.34 -2.89
N LYS A 77 -5.28 -2.99 -3.91
CA LYS A 77 -5.75 -3.93 -4.94
C LYS A 77 -4.63 -4.56 -5.75
N TRP A 78 -3.52 -3.84 -5.96
CA TRP A 78 -2.36 -4.37 -6.67
C TRP A 78 -1.67 -5.52 -5.94
N ALA A 79 -1.82 -5.55 -4.64
CA ALA A 79 -1.33 -6.64 -3.79
C ALA A 79 -2.36 -7.75 -3.58
N GLY A 80 -3.53 -7.65 -4.21
CA GLY A 80 -4.63 -8.59 -4.05
C GLY A 80 -5.32 -8.50 -2.69
N LEU A 81 -5.29 -7.31 -2.07
CA LEU A 81 -5.89 -7.06 -0.78
C LEU A 81 -7.31 -6.47 -0.91
N GLU A 82 -8.10 -6.65 0.13
CA GLU A 82 -9.41 -6.01 0.31
C GLU A 82 -9.43 -5.22 1.61
N ILE A 83 -10.14 -4.10 1.60
CA ILE A 83 -10.25 -3.20 2.76
C ILE A 83 -11.67 -3.08 3.28
N THR A 84 -12.57 -3.99 2.87
CA THR A 84 -13.99 -3.96 3.23
C THR A 84 -14.20 -3.93 4.74
N ASP A 85 -13.39 -4.69 5.49
CA ASP A 85 -13.47 -4.81 6.94
C ASP A 85 -12.70 -3.71 7.70
N PHE A 86 -12.09 -2.77 6.98
CA PHE A 86 -11.25 -1.72 7.55
C PHE A 86 -11.88 -0.34 7.38
N SER A 87 -12.94 -0.07 8.12
CA SER A 87 -13.73 1.17 8.01
C SER A 87 -12.90 2.43 8.25
N ASN A 88 -11.99 2.41 9.24
CA ASN A 88 -11.15 3.57 9.56
C ASN A 88 -10.13 3.86 8.45
N ILE A 89 -9.54 2.81 7.86
CA ILE A 89 -8.67 2.95 6.68
C ILE A 89 -9.45 3.51 5.50
N LYS A 90 -10.67 3.03 5.23
CA LYS A 90 -11.51 3.56 4.14
C LYS A 90 -11.79 5.05 4.31
N ASN A 91 -12.19 5.46 5.50
CA ASN A 91 -12.47 6.86 5.82
C ASN A 91 -11.21 7.74 5.71
N TRP A 92 -10.08 7.23 6.18
CA TRP A 92 -8.78 7.91 6.06
C TRP A 92 -8.33 8.05 4.61
N LEU A 93 -8.44 6.99 3.79
CA LEU A 93 -8.14 7.04 2.35
C LEU A 93 -9.02 8.06 1.64
N GLN A 94 -10.30 8.11 1.96
CA GLN A 94 -11.21 9.11 1.40
C GLN A 94 -10.74 10.53 1.74
N ARG A 95 -10.47 10.83 3.02
CA ARG A 95 -9.96 12.15 3.43
C ARG A 95 -8.66 12.53 2.72
N CYS A 96 -7.73 11.59 2.58
CA CYS A 96 -6.48 11.83 1.84
C CYS A 96 -6.76 12.14 0.36
N ASN A 97 -7.64 11.39 -0.29
CA ASN A 97 -8.01 11.59 -1.69
C ASN A 97 -8.78 12.89 -1.96
N GLU A 98 -9.37 13.51 -0.94
CA GLU A 98 -10.01 14.81 -1.05
C GLU A 98 -9.02 15.99 -0.92
N ARG A 99 -7.78 15.74 -0.53
CA ARG A 99 -6.76 16.78 -0.36
C ARG A 99 -5.88 16.95 -1.61
N PRO A 100 -5.78 18.17 -2.15
CA PRO A 100 -4.99 18.42 -3.36
C PRO A 100 -3.52 18.01 -3.27
N ALA A 101 -2.92 18.08 -2.08
CA ALA A 101 -1.52 17.71 -1.87
C ALA A 101 -1.26 16.22 -2.15
N PHE A 102 -2.16 15.33 -1.73
CA PHE A 102 -2.06 13.89 -2.01
C PHE A 102 -2.27 13.59 -3.49
N ILE A 103 -3.26 14.22 -4.11
CA ILE A 103 -3.54 14.06 -5.54
C ILE A 103 -2.33 14.48 -6.38
N LYS A 104 -1.80 15.68 -6.13
CA LYS A 104 -0.60 16.18 -6.81
C LYS A 104 0.63 15.29 -6.61
N GLY A 105 0.77 14.70 -5.41
CA GLY A 105 1.85 13.76 -5.11
C GLY A 105 1.76 12.48 -5.94
N LEU A 106 0.55 11.97 -6.19
CA LEU A 106 0.33 10.79 -7.04
C LEU A 106 0.56 11.07 -8.54
N GLU A 107 0.41 12.33 -8.96
CA GLU A 107 0.62 12.75 -10.36
C GLU A 107 2.09 13.00 -10.69
N ASN A 108 2.99 12.98 -9.73
CA ASN A 108 4.40 13.35 -9.94
C ASN A 108 5.36 12.23 -9.45
N PRO A 109 6.06 11.51 -10.36
CA PRO A 109 6.04 11.66 -11.81
C PRO A 109 4.70 11.24 -12.43
N ILE A 110 4.39 11.79 -13.62
CA ILE A 110 3.15 11.46 -14.32
C ILE A 110 3.09 9.95 -14.56
N TRP A 111 2.18 9.28 -13.86
CA TRP A 111 1.94 7.86 -14.02
C TRP A 111 1.13 7.60 -15.30
N LYS A 112 1.76 7.02 -16.28
CA LYS A 112 1.04 6.48 -17.43
C LYS A 112 0.45 5.14 -17.02
N ASN A 113 -0.81 5.12 -16.63
CA ASN A 113 -1.51 3.93 -16.17
C ASN A 113 -1.59 2.86 -17.28
N ASN A 114 -0.51 2.09 -17.43
CA ASN A 114 -0.42 0.97 -18.35
C ASN A 114 -0.03 -0.29 -17.57
N LYS A 115 -1.03 -0.91 -16.95
CA LYS A 115 -0.84 -2.10 -16.13
C LYS A 115 -0.03 -3.21 -16.83
N GLN A 116 -0.22 -3.40 -18.13
CA GLN A 116 0.50 -4.42 -18.89
C GLN A 116 1.99 -4.11 -19.02
N GLU A 117 2.32 -2.84 -19.28
CA GLU A 117 3.70 -2.40 -19.38
C GLU A 117 4.39 -2.45 -18.01
N ASP A 118 3.69 -2.06 -16.95
CA ASP A 118 4.21 -2.12 -15.57
C ASP A 118 4.51 -3.57 -15.16
N ILE A 119 3.62 -4.52 -15.50
CA ILE A 119 3.84 -5.94 -15.28
C ILE A 119 5.04 -6.43 -16.09
N ARG A 120 5.18 -6.01 -17.34
CA ARG A 120 6.31 -6.38 -18.20
C ARG A 120 7.63 -5.89 -17.62
N ILE A 121 7.68 -4.63 -17.18
CA ILE A 121 8.86 -4.03 -16.55
C ILE A 121 9.17 -4.76 -15.23
N GLY A 122 8.15 -4.98 -14.40
CA GLY A 122 8.30 -5.70 -13.13
C GLY A 122 8.86 -7.12 -13.30
N LYS A 123 8.34 -7.88 -14.27
CA LYS A 123 8.85 -9.20 -14.62
C LYS A 123 10.32 -9.17 -15.03
N LYS A 124 10.71 -8.20 -15.85
CA LYS A 124 12.10 -8.02 -16.28
C LYS A 124 13.02 -7.70 -15.11
N MET A 125 12.58 -6.87 -14.17
CA MET A 125 13.38 -6.50 -12.99
C MET A 125 13.61 -7.68 -12.03
N ILE A 126 12.66 -8.59 -11.94
CA ILE A 126 12.67 -9.71 -10.97
C ILE A 126 13.20 -10.99 -11.59
N GLY A 127 12.82 -11.28 -12.82
CA GLY A 127 13.13 -12.53 -13.49
C GLY A 127 14.52 -12.61 -14.12
N GLY A 128 15.29 -11.54 -14.09
CA GLY A 128 16.64 -11.52 -14.66
C GLY A 128 16.64 -11.80 -16.15
N GLY A 129 15.99 -10.98 -16.94
CA GLY A 129 16.13 -10.94 -18.38
C GLY A 129 15.72 -12.18 -19.12
#